data_4f31e637b8345aebc3bf0a2edb816001
#
_entry.id   4f31e637b8345aebc3bf0a2edb816001
#
_cell.length_a   1.000
_cell.length_b   1.000
_cell.length_c   1.000
_cell.angle_alpha   90.00
_cell.angle_beta   90.00
_cell.angle_gamma   90.00
#
_symmetry.space_group_name_H-M   'P 1'
#
loop_
_entity.id
_entity.type
_entity.pdbx_description
1 polymer ?
#
loop_
_entity_poly.entity_id
_entity_poly.type
_entity_poly.pdbx_seq_one_letter_code
_entity_poly.pdbx_strand_id
1 'polypeptide(L)'
;MSVQKTVAGCLEKSVFYRKRRQIEPSCKHYKKRSPIVYNVDRFTIPEVIEKSAAHYGDLTALAPSDLRNTEESLSYRQLEERSRGIAALLVLLGVKQGDRVALLSENRPGWGLCYFAISRAGAVAVPIMTAFTDEQIASILDHSGSVVMIASKKLASKAPAGSSVRLLIVDDLERSIYADVLPEAHAKAVADFATPAVAGDDLASILYTSGTMGNSKGVMLTHRNLVSNAIAARRFIVLRRTDRLLSVLPLAHAYEFTIGFLIPMMQGSAVYYLDRPPSATALLPALAAIRPTIMLAVPLIIEKVVRSSVKPALEKMSLYKYKVFRPALDWLAGRKLKKVFGGHLRFFGIGGAPLAADVESFLHNARFPYSIGYGLTETAPLIAGNVAGKVRLHTTGVPPHGVELRIADQRPDTGEGEIQARGPNVFPGYYKDAERTAESFTEDGWFRTGDLGTIDRDGRVTVRGRLKTMILGPSGENIYPEEIEALLNASPYVLESLVYGGEKGVTALVHLKPEALEQITSRIKDGIEQAEITAGHLAQEAAVGLHSAEHHIAHLLESIRKETNTRLAGFSRLSHIEHQKEPFEKTPKQSIKRFLYPKK
;
A
#
# COMPACT_ATOMS: atom_id res chain seq x y z
N MET A 1 -10.46 -12.06 21.96
CA MET A 1 -11.56 -13.07 21.94
C MET A 1 -12.68 -12.81 20.93
N SER A 2 -13.01 -11.57 20.55
CA SER A 2 -14.13 -11.27 19.62
C SER A 2 -13.86 -11.61 18.14
N VAL A 3 -12.67 -11.43 17.62
CA VAL A 3 -12.32 -11.62 16.19
C VAL A 3 -12.17 -13.10 15.80
N GLN A 4 -11.71 -13.95 16.70
CA GLN A 4 -11.57 -15.38 16.43
C GLN A 4 -12.92 -16.10 16.30
N LYS A 5 -13.95 -15.66 17.04
CA LYS A 5 -15.29 -16.24 16.95
C LYS A 5 -16.03 -15.85 15.67
N THR A 6 -15.75 -14.65 15.09
CA THR A 6 -16.48 -14.16 13.92
C THR A 6 -16.04 -14.86 12.63
N VAL A 7 -14.77 -15.16 12.45
CA VAL A 7 -14.28 -15.86 11.24
C VAL A 7 -14.52 -17.37 11.35
N ALA A 8 -14.38 -17.97 12.54
CA ALA A 8 -14.74 -19.37 12.77
C ALA A 8 -16.27 -19.56 12.69
N GLY A 9 -17.07 -18.65 13.24
CA GLY A 9 -18.54 -18.70 13.17
C GLY A 9 -19.11 -18.47 11.76
N CYS A 10 -18.44 -17.72 10.89
CA CYS A 10 -18.81 -17.63 9.47
C CYS A 10 -18.53 -18.92 8.69
N LEU A 11 -17.66 -19.79 9.18
CA LEU A 11 -17.41 -21.10 8.59
C LEU A 11 -18.51 -22.13 8.94
N GLU A 12 -19.26 -21.92 10.02
CA GLU A 12 -20.32 -22.84 10.47
C GLU A 12 -21.75 -22.41 10.09
N LYS A 13 -22.03 -21.13 9.82
CA LYS A 13 -23.39 -20.60 9.62
C LYS A 13 -23.73 -20.17 8.19
N SER A 14 -23.26 -20.89 7.16
CA SER A 14 -23.60 -20.59 5.75
C SER A 14 -24.91 -21.24 5.24
N VAL A 15 -25.87 -21.59 6.12
CA VAL A 15 -27.13 -22.29 5.70
C VAL A 15 -28.36 -21.38 5.61
N PHE A 16 -28.33 -20.14 6.11
CA PHE A 16 -29.53 -19.29 6.09
C PHE A 16 -29.24 -17.88 5.54
N TYR A 17 -29.24 -17.69 4.22
CA TYR A 17 -29.66 -16.42 3.60
C TYR A 17 -30.07 -16.64 2.14
N ARG A 18 -31.27 -17.17 1.92
CA ARG A 18 -31.98 -17.09 0.64
C ARG A 18 -33.03 -15.99 0.70
N LYS A 19 -32.99 -15.12 -0.33
CA LYS A 19 -33.92 -14.04 -0.69
C LYS A 19 -33.58 -12.65 -0.16
N ARG A 20 -32.72 -11.91 -0.90
CA ARG A 20 -32.94 -10.49 -1.18
C ARG A 20 -32.65 -10.22 -2.66
N ARG A 21 -33.54 -9.44 -3.27
CA ARG A 21 -33.63 -9.09 -4.69
C ARG A 21 -32.26 -8.63 -5.22
N GLN A 22 -31.85 -9.25 -6.32
CA GLN A 22 -30.76 -8.77 -7.16
C GLN A 22 -31.16 -7.39 -7.70
N ILE A 23 -30.42 -6.36 -7.32
CA ILE A 23 -30.35 -5.13 -8.10
C ILE A 23 -29.30 -5.45 -9.18
N GLU A 24 -29.78 -6.08 -10.27
CA GLU A 24 -29.02 -6.08 -11.50
C GLU A 24 -29.13 -4.67 -12.10
N PRO A 25 -28.02 -3.94 -12.32
CA PRO A 25 -28.08 -2.78 -13.18
C PRO A 25 -28.52 -3.26 -14.54
N SER A 26 -29.54 -2.67 -15.09
CA SER A 26 -30.15 -2.97 -16.38
C SER A 26 -29.11 -2.84 -17.52
N CYS A 27 -28.40 -3.90 -17.79
CA CYS A 27 -27.38 -3.96 -18.83
C CYS A 27 -27.99 -4.42 -20.16
N LYS A 28 -28.99 -3.68 -20.66
CA LYS A 28 -29.53 -3.86 -22.02
C LYS A 28 -29.20 -2.60 -22.81
N HIS A 29 -28.33 -2.74 -23.82
CA HIS A 29 -27.95 -1.78 -24.86
C HIS A 29 -26.53 -1.18 -24.81
N TYR A 30 -25.51 -1.88 -24.41
CA TYR A 30 -24.15 -1.43 -24.72
C TYR A 30 -23.58 -2.14 -25.94
N LYS A 31 -23.58 -1.46 -27.11
CA LYS A 31 -22.77 -1.84 -28.28
C LYS A 31 -21.32 -2.00 -27.81
N LYS A 32 -20.64 -3.10 -28.20
CA LYS A 32 -19.22 -3.33 -27.96
C LYS A 32 -18.43 -2.17 -28.61
N ARG A 33 -18.16 -1.12 -27.85
CA ARG A 33 -17.19 -0.10 -28.26
C ARG A 33 -15.79 -0.67 -28.12
N SER A 34 -14.92 -0.43 -29.08
CA SER A 34 -13.50 -0.80 -29.00
C SER A 34 -12.85 -0.15 -27.79
N PRO A 35 -11.87 -0.80 -27.15
CA PRO A 35 -11.14 -0.18 -26.04
C PRO A 35 -10.50 1.14 -26.47
N ILE A 36 -10.40 2.11 -25.57
CA ILE A 36 -9.70 3.36 -25.84
C ILE A 36 -8.23 3.04 -26.10
N VAL A 37 -7.72 3.48 -27.26
CA VAL A 37 -6.30 3.42 -27.57
C VAL A 37 -5.66 4.67 -26.99
N TYR A 38 -4.81 4.49 -26.00
CA TYR A 38 -4.03 5.57 -25.39
C TYR A 38 -2.66 5.63 -26.07
N ASN A 39 -2.28 6.80 -26.61
CA ASN A 39 -0.95 7.03 -27.17
C ASN A 39 -0.01 7.54 -26.09
N VAL A 40 1.11 6.86 -25.86
CA VAL A 40 2.06 7.12 -24.77
C VAL A 40 2.69 8.53 -24.87
N ASP A 41 2.81 9.06 -26.07
CA ASP A 41 3.51 10.33 -26.31
C ASP A 41 2.66 11.60 -26.10
N ARG A 42 1.34 11.44 -25.89
CA ARG A 42 0.39 12.56 -25.84
C ARG A 42 -0.53 12.57 -24.63
N PHE A 43 -0.41 11.59 -23.71
CA PHE A 43 -1.40 11.48 -22.64
C PHE A 43 -1.05 12.29 -21.42
N THR A 44 -1.98 13.17 -21.12
CA THR A 44 -2.06 13.89 -19.86
C THR A 44 -3.24 13.36 -19.04
N ILE A 45 -3.22 13.61 -17.74
CA ILE A 45 -4.31 13.19 -16.84
C ILE A 45 -5.64 13.86 -17.21
N PRO A 46 -5.71 15.16 -17.61
CA PRO A 46 -6.92 15.76 -18.15
C PRO A 46 -7.52 14.97 -19.33
N GLU A 47 -6.70 14.55 -20.28
CA GLU A 47 -7.19 13.76 -21.43
C GLU A 47 -7.70 12.38 -21.02
N VAL A 48 -7.16 11.77 -19.95
CA VAL A 48 -7.68 10.48 -19.43
C VAL A 48 -9.13 10.63 -19.02
N ILE A 49 -9.48 11.65 -18.22
CA ILE A 49 -10.87 11.80 -17.76
C ILE A 49 -11.81 12.21 -18.89
N GLU A 50 -11.40 13.10 -19.78
CA GLU A 50 -12.20 13.55 -20.93
C GLU A 50 -12.55 12.37 -21.86
N LYS A 51 -11.54 11.59 -22.26
CA LYS A 51 -11.76 10.41 -23.11
C LYS A 51 -12.57 9.32 -22.41
N SER A 52 -12.33 9.11 -21.12
CA SER A 52 -13.07 8.12 -20.33
C SER A 52 -14.53 8.52 -20.19
N ALA A 53 -14.84 9.78 -19.93
CA ALA A 53 -16.21 10.29 -19.85
C ALA A 53 -16.94 10.17 -21.19
N ALA A 54 -16.29 10.55 -22.29
CA ALA A 54 -16.85 10.41 -23.63
C ALA A 54 -17.13 8.95 -24.01
N HIS A 55 -16.33 8.00 -23.49
CA HIS A 55 -16.43 6.58 -23.84
C HIS A 55 -17.33 5.78 -22.90
N TYR A 56 -17.29 6.06 -21.59
CA TYR A 56 -17.96 5.29 -20.54
C TYR A 56 -19.21 5.98 -19.97
N GLY A 57 -19.33 7.30 -20.12
CA GLY A 57 -20.52 8.10 -19.84
C GLY A 57 -21.15 7.82 -18.48
N ASP A 58 -22.29 7.15 -18.47
CA ASP A 58 -23.11 6.93 -17.29
C ASP A 58 -22.71 5.71 -16.43
N LEU A 59 -21.61 5.00 -16.81
CA LEU A 59 -21.08 3.97 -15.94
C LEU A 59 -20.56 4.60 -14.63
N THR A 60 -20.75 3.89 -13.52
CA THR A 60 -20.17 4.30 -12.23
C THR A 60 -18.65 4.34 -12.35
N ALA A 61 -18.05 5.48 -12.02
CA ALA A 61 -16.61 5.67 -11.94
C ALA A 61 -16.12 5.51 -10.48
N LEU A 62 -16.66 6.33 -9.58
CA LEU A 62 -16.25 6.40 -8.19
C LEU A 62 -17.49 6.29 -7.28
N ALA A 63 -17.40 5.49 -6.22
CA ALA A 63 -18.48 5.33 -5.26
C ALA A 63 -17.95 5.02 -3.85
N PRO A 64 -18.69 5.36 -2.79
CA PRO A 64 -18.39 4.86 -1.45
C PRO A 64 -18.68 3.35 -1.35
N SER A 65 -18.03 2.66 -0.43
CA SER A 65 -18.30 1.23 -0.18
C SER A 65 -19.63 0.99 0.54
N ASP A 66 -20.17 1.97 1.23
CA ASP A 66 -21.55 1.94 1.70
C ASP A 66 -22.50 2.31 0.55
N LEU A 67 -23.08 1.28 -0.07
CA LEU A 67 -23.99 1.44 -1.21
C LEU A 67 -25.31 2.17 -0.88
N ARG A 68 -25.57 2.49 0.38
CA ARG A 68 -26.72 3.33 0.79
C ARG A 68 -26.43 4.81 0.56
N ASN A 69 -25.16 5.21 0.63
CA ASN A 69 -24.71 6.56 0.32
C ASN A 69 -24.51 6.72 -1.20
N THR A 70 -25.61 6.94 -1.93
CA THR A 70 -25.57 7.10 -3.40
C THR A 70 -25.23 8.52 -3.83
N GLU A 71 -25.35 9.50 -2.95
CA GLU A 71 -25.14 10.94 -3.24
C GLU A 71 -23.68 11.24 -3.60
N GLU A 72 -22.74 10.52 -2.97
CA GLU A 72 -21.32 10.66 -3.29
C GLU A 72 -20.87 9.85 -4.52
N SER A 73 -21.74 9.02 -5.09
CA SER A 73 -21.40 8.22 -6.26
C SER A 73 -21.35 9.09 -7.52
N LEU A 74 -20.32 8.90 -8.33
CA LEU A 74 -20.08 9.65 -9.55
C LEU A 74 -20.02 8.69 -10.75
N SER A 75 -20.78 9.00 -11.80
CA SER A 75 -20.53 8.42 -13.12
C SER A 75 -19.31 9.06 -13.76
N TYR A 76 -18.81 8.47 -14.85
CA TYR A 76 -17.70 9.05 -15.62
C TYR A 76 -18.05 10.43 -16.16
N ARG A 77 -19.30 10.63 -16.62
CA ARG A 77 -19.81 11.92 -17.07
C ARG A 77 -19.83 12.95 -15.95
N GLN A 78 -20.42 12.59 -14.79
CA GLN A 78 -20.48 13.48 -13.64
C GLN A 78 -19.08 13.83 -13.10
N LEU A 79 -18.15 12.86 -13.12
CA LEU A 79 -16.76 13.07 -12.68
C LEU A 79 -16.07 14.10 -13.61
N GLU A 80 -16.28 13.99 -14.92
CA GLU A 80 -15.76 14.95 -15.90
C GLU A 80 -16.37 16.33 -15.70
N GLU A 81 -17.70 16.44 -15.71
CA GLU A 81 -18.42 17.72 -15.60
C GLU A 81 -18.10 18.45 -14.28
N ARG A 82 -18.15 17.74 -13.15
CA ARG A 82 -17.86 18.34 -11.83
C ARG A 82 -16.37 18.68 -11.67
N SER A 83 -15.44 17.87 -12.20
CA SER A 83 -14.01 18.22 -12.16
C SER A 83 -13.72 19.46 -13.01
N ARG A 84 -14.42 19.66 -14.12
CA ARG A 84 -14.34 20.86 -14.93
C ARG A 84 -14.82 22.10 -14.16
N GLY A 85 -15.96 21.97 -13.46
CA GLY A 85 -16.50 23.03 -12.62
C GLY A 85 -15.53 23.47 -11.51
N ILE A 86 -14.93 22.50 -10.82
CA ILE A 86 -13.94 22.80 -9.76
C ILE A 86 -12.64 23.38 -10.36
N ALA A 87 -12.21 22.92 -11.54
CA ALA A 87 -11.04 23.49 -12.21
C ALA A 87 -11.26 24.97 -12.58
N ALA A 88 -12.44 25.30 -13.13
CA ALA A 88 -12.82 26.68 -13.40
C ALA A 88 -12.81 27.54 -12.13
N LEU A 89 -13.28 26.99 -11.00
CA LEU A 89 -13.21 27.67 -9.72
C LEU A 89 -11.76 27.94 -9.31
N LEU A 90 -10.87 26.92 -9.35
CA LEU A 90 -9.47 27.08 -8.95
C LEU A 90 -8.81 28.22 -9.75
N VAL A 91 -9.07 28.27 -11.07
CA VAL A 91 -8.58 29.35 -11.93
C VAL A 91 -9.18 30.70 -11.53
N LEU A 92 -10.48 30.77 -11.23
CA LEU A 92 -11.16 31.98 -10.76
C LEU A 92 -10.61 32.47 -9.41
N LEU A 93 -10.18 31.57 -8.55
CA LEU A 93 -9.49 31.85 -7.28
C LEU A 93 -8.02 32.24 -7.47
N GLY A 94 -7.52 32.33 -8.69
CA GLY A 94 -6.18 32.78 -9.03
C GLY A 94 -5.13 31.69 -9.16
N VAL A 95 -5.51 30.41 -9.13
CA VAL A 95 -4.58 29.28 -9.39
C VAL A 95 -4.13 29.34 -10.85
N LYS A 96 -2.83 29.35 -11.06
CA LYS A 96 -2.19 29.40 -12.38
C LYS A 96 -1.63 28.04 -12.76
N GLN A 97 -1.38 27.83 -14.06
CA GLN A 97 -0.67 26.65 -14.55
C GLN A 97 0.68 26.49 -13.83
N GLY A 98 0.96 25.28 -13.34
CA GLY A 98 2.17 24.97 -12.59
C GLY A 98 2.11 25.33 -11.08
N ASP A 99 1.08 26.01 -10.60
CA ASP A 99 0.89 26.21 -9.17
C ASP A 99 0.62 24.87 -8.47
N ARG A 100 1.04 24.77 -7.20
CA ARG A 100 0.85 23.58 -6.39
C ARG A 100 -0.44 23.71 -5.59
N VAL A 101 -1.27 22.68 -5.67
CA VAL A 101 -2.51 22.55 -4.89
C VAL A 101 -2.43 21.31 -4.03
N ALA A 102 -2.41 21.51 -2.72
CA ALA A 102 -2.38 20.43 -1.75
C ALA A 102 -3.75 19.74 -1.64
N LEU A 103 -3.75 18.41 -1.52
CA LEU A 103 -4.96 17.59 -1.38
C LEU A 103 -4.82 16.69 -0.15
N LEU A 104 -5.56 16.99 0.93
CA LEU A 104 -5.57 16.25 2.18
C LEU A 104 -6.97 15.71 2.47
N SER A 105 -7.22 14.48 2.11
CA SER A 105 -8.49 13.81 2.38
C SER A 105 -8.29 12.30 2.51
N GLU A 106 -9.15 11.66 3.26
CA GLU A 106 -9.33 10.22 3.23
C GLU A 106 -9.80 9.74 1.85
N ASN A 107 -9.67 8.43 1.60
CA ASN A 107 -10.14 7.84 0.35
C ASN A 107 -11.66 8.00 0.22
N ARG A 108 -12.09 8.71 -0.83
CA ARG A 108 -13.49 8.97 -1.15
C ARG A 108 -13.64 9.43 -2.59
N PRO A 109 -14.85 9.40 -3.20
CA PRO A 109 -15.07 9.91 -4.55
C PRO A 109 -14.59 11.35 -4.75
N GLY A 110 -14.82 12.23 -3.75
CA GLY A 110 -14.38 13.62 -3.77
C GLY A 110 -12.87 13.80 -3.89
N TRP A 111 -12.05 12.85 -3.40
CA TRP A 111 -10.60 12.90 -3.57
C TRP A 111 -10.21 12.80 -5.06
N GLY A 112 -10.76 11.81 -5.75
CA GLY A 112 -10.50 11.63 -7.19
C GLY A 112 -11.04 12.79 -8.03
N LEU A 113 -12.22 13.31 -7.66
CA LEU A 113 -12.82 14.49 -8.26
C LEU A 113 -11.90 15.70 -8.17
N CYS A 114 -11.37 16.01 -6.96
CA CYS A 114 -10.45 17.12 -6.74
C CYS A 114 -9.12 16.93 -7.47
N TYR A 115 -8.58 15.70 -7.50
CA TYR A 115 -7.34 15.43 -8.22
C TYR A 115 -7.46 15.72 -9.72
N PHE A 116 -8.56 15.28 -10.35
CA PHE A 116 -8.81 15.62 -11.76
C PHE A 116 -9.02 17.12 -11.97
N ALA A 117 -9.70 17.79 -11.04
CA ALA A 117 -9.91 19.23 -11.12
C ALA A 117 -8.59 20.02 -11.05
N ILE A 118 -7.69 19.67 -10.12
CA ILE A 118 -6.36 20.25 -10.01
C ILE A 118 -5.59 20.08 -11.32
N SER A 119 -5.58 18.86 -11.84
CA SER A 119 -4.88 18.55 -13.09
C SER A 119 -5.47 19.31 -14.29
N ARG A 120 -6.81 19.46 -14.36
CA ARG A 120 -7.50 20.23 -15.41
C ARG A 120 -7.28 21.73 -15.33
N ALA A 121 -7.03 22.26 -14.13
CA ALA A 121 -6.61 23.64 -13.97
C ALA A 121 -5.15 23.89 -14.41
N GLY A 122 -4.45 22.85 -14.88
CA GLY A 122 -3.03 22.90 -15.20
C GLY A 122 -2.12 22.99 -13.97
N ALA A 123 -2.67 22.77 -12.78
CA ALA A 123 -1.95 22.83 -11.53
C ALA A 123 -1.32 21.48 -11.16
N VAL A 124 -0.30 21.53 -10.29
CA VAL A 124 0.42 20.37 -9.77
C VAL A 124 -0.23 19.90 -8.48
N ALA A 125 -0.74 18.69 -8.45
CA ALA A 125 -1.30 18.11 -7.24
C ALA A 125 -0.21 17.78 -6.21
N VAL A 126 -0.46 18.10 -4.94
CA VAL A 126 0.37 17.68 -3.80
C VAL A 126 -0.48 16.83 -2.87
N PRO A 127 -0.67 15.55 -3.19
CA PRO A 127 -1.41 14.63 -2.34
C PRO A 127 -0.69 14.39 -1.01
N ILE A 128 -1.39 14.65 0.09
CA ILE A 128 -0.85 14.53 1.44
C ILE A 128 -1.44 13.29 2.12
N MET A 129 -0.59 12.47 2.72
CA MET A 129 -1.01 11.31 3.49
C MET A 129 -1.73 11.75 4.77
N THR A 130 -2.91 11.20 5.03
CA THR A 130 -3.72 11.54 6.22
C THR A 130 -3.04 11.19 7.55
N ALA A 131 -2.05 10.30 7.51
CA ALA A 131 -1.25 9.87 8.65
C ALA A 131 -0.06 10.77 8.97
N PHE A 132 0.18 11.83 8.18
CA PHE A 132 1.20 12.82 8.53
C PHE A 132 0.74 13.67 9.73
N THR A 133 1.72 14.08 10.55
CA THR A 133 1.46 15.00 11.67
C THR A 133 1.21 16.43 11.15
N ASP A 134 0.68 17.29 12.00
CA ASP A 134 0.38 18.67 11.63
C ASP A 134 1.67 19.43 11.25
N GLU A 135 2.79 19.15 11.94
CA GLU A 135 4.10 19.73 11.62
C GLU A 135 4.61 19.27 10.24
N GLN A 136 4.41 17.98 9.92
CA GLN A 136 4.79 17.45 8.60
C GLN A 136 3.94 18.05 7.49
N ILE A 137 2.64 18.26 7.74
CA ILE A 137 1.74 18.92 6.80
C ILE A 137 2.16 20.37 6.58
N ALA A 138 2.45 21.10 7.65
CA ALA A 138 2.95 22.48 7.57
C ALA A 138 4.25 22.56 6.75
N SER A 139 5.20 21.67 7.03
CA SER A 139 6.47 21.59 6.29
C SER A 139 6.26 21.26 4.80
N ILE A 140 5.31 20.38 4.47
CA ILE A 140 4.98 20.04 3.07
C ILE A 140 4.37 21.24 2.36
N LEU A 141 3.45 21.97 2.98
CA LEU A 141 2.82 23.15 2.41
C LEU A 141 3.85 24.26 2.12
N ASP A 142 4.74 24.52 3.07
CA ASP A 142 5.82 25.49 2.92
C ASP A 142 6.81 25.07 1.83
N HIS A 143 7.35 23.84 1.91
CA HIS A 143 8.33 23.34 0.94
C HIS A 143 7.76 23.28 -0.48
N SER A 144 6.51 22.79 -0.65
CA SER A 144 5.85 22.75 -1.96
C SER A 144 5.50 24.15 -2.47
N GLY A 145 5.30 25.11 -1.58
CA GLY A 145 4.74 26.42 -1.91
C GLY A 145 3.32 26.29 -2.46
N SER A 146 2.49 25.45 -1.84
CA SER A 146 1.10 25.26 -2.24
C SER A 146 0.30 26.55 -2.04
N VAL A 147 -0.45 26.98 -3.05
CA VAL A 147 -1.27 28.21 -3.00
C VAL A 147 -2.68 27.93 -2.46
N VAL A 148 -3.18 26.70 -2.66
CA VAL A 148 -4.46 26.23 -2.17
C VAL A 148 -4.25 24.88 -1.49
N MET A 149 -5.01 24.63 -0.42
CA MET A 149 -5.16 23.32 0.21
C MET A 149 -6.63 22.92 0.14
N ILE A 150 -6.90 21.79 -0.51
CA ILE A 150 -8.22 21.15 -0.51
C ILE A 150 -8.19 20.04 0.55
N ALA A 151 -9.03 20.17 1.59
CA ALA A 151 -9.08 19.20 2.68
C ALA A 151 -10.49 18.65 2.90
N SER A 152 -10.59 17.41 3.41
CA SER A 152 -11.87 16.93 3.94
C SER A 152 -12.22 17.71 5.21
N LYS A 153 -13.52 17.84 5.50
CA LYS A 153 -13.99 18.50 6.73
C LYS A 153 -13.35 17.93 7.99
N LYS A 154 -13.17 16.62 8.02
CA LYS A 154 -12.53 15.89 9.12
C LYS A 154 -11.05 16.27 9.34
N LEU A 155 -10.34 16.62 8.27
CA LEU A 155 -8.90 16.90 8.30
C LEU A 155 -8.57 18.39 8.14
N ALA A 156 -9.58 19.25 8.00
CA ALA A 156 -9.40 20.69 7.82
C ALA A 156 -8.67 21.35 8.98
N SER A 157 -8.83 20.85 10.21
CA SER A 157 -8.12 21.34 11.40
C SER A 157 -6.61 21.14 11.36
N LYS A 158 -6.11 20.28 10.48
CA LYS A 158 -4.67 20.09 10.25
C LYS A 158 -4.04 21.18 9.36
N ALA A 159 -4.85 22.07 8.78
CA ALA A 159 -4.34 23.25 8.09
C ALA A 159 -3.65 24.19 9.10
N PRO A 160 -2.40 24.63 8.84
CA PRO A 160 -1.68 25.47 9.78
C PRO A 160 -2.40 26.80 10.00
N ALA A 161 -2.61 27.18 11.27
CA ALA A 161 -3.17 28.47 11.62
C ALA A 161 -2.28 29.61 11.12
N GLY A 162 -2.88 30.65 10.51
CA GLY A 162 -2.13 31.80 9.98
C GLY A 162 -1.37 31.53 8.68
N SER A 163 -1.55 30.36 8.06
CA SER A 163 -0.99 30.07 6.73
C SER A 163 -1.60 30.97 5.66
N SER A 164 -0.78 31.41 4.69
CA SER A 164 -1.26 32.10 3.49
C SER A 164 -1.94 31.17 2.48
N VAL A 165 -1.92 29.86 2.73
CA VAL A 165 -2.54 28.83 1.88
C VAL A 165 -4.06 28.90 2.03
N ARG A 166 -4.78 29.12 0.92
CA ARG A 166 -6.23 29.15 0.93
C ARG A 166 -6.80 27.76 1.16
N LEU A 167 -7.63 27.60 2.21
CA LEU A 167 -8.29 26.34 2.52
C LEU A 167 -9.63 26.22 1.82
N LEU A 168 -9.85 25.10 1.10
CA LEU A 168 -11.13 24.67 0.54
C LEU A 168 -11.55 23.33 1.14
N ILE A 169 -12.85 23.15 1.38
CA ILE A 169 -13.38 21.93 2.01
C ILE A 169 -14.04 21.03 0.95
N VAL A 170 -13.52 19.82 0.79
CA VAL A 170 -14.05 18.82 -0.18
C VAL A 170 -15.54 18.56 0.01
N ASP A 171 -15.97 18.43 1.26
CA ASP A 171 -17.35 18.09 1.62
C ASP A 171 -18.37 19.18 1.27
N ASP A 172 -17.92 20.42 1.30
CA ASP A 172 -18.73 21.59 1.04
C ASP A 172 -18.25 22.35 -0.19
N LEU A 173 -17.49 21.69 -1.08
CA LEU A 173 -16.75 22.35 -2.16
C LEU A 173 -17.65 23.24 -3.02
N GLU A 174 -18.85 22.75 -3.38
CA GLU A 174 -19.82 23.53 -4.13
C GLU A 174 -20.36 24.73 -3.32
N ARG A 175 -20.56 24.56 -2.00
CA ARG A 175 -21.04 25.63 -1.11
C ARG A 175 -19.92 26.63 -0.78
N SER A 176 -18.70 26.17 -0.56
CA SER A 176 -17.53 27.03 -0.32
C SER A 176 -17.24 27.92 -1.54
N ILE A 177 -17.48 27.39 -2.72
CA ILE A 177 -17.42 28.15 -3.97
C ILE A 177 -18.29 29.37 -3.89
N TYR A 178 -19.55 29.20 -3.48
CA TYR A 178 -20.54 30.28 -3.47
C TYR A 178 -20.37 31.29 -2.34
N ALA A 179 -19.58 30.99 -1.32
CA ALA A 179 -19.27 31.95 -0.27
C ALA A 179 -18.31 33.06 -0.73
N ASP A 180 -17.34 32.71 -1.57
CA ASP A 180 -16.27 33.60 -2.03
C ASP A 180 -16.46 34.08 -3.48
N VAL A 181 -17.35 33.45 -4.24
CA VAL A 181 -17.58 33.68 -5.67
C VAL A 181 -19.06 33.71 -5.96
N LEU A 182 -19.51 34.76 -6.64
CA LEU A 182 -20.92 34.86 -7.07
C LEU A 182 -21.27 33.68 -7.99
N PRO A 183 -22.44 33.03 -7.82
CA PRO A 183 -22.88 31.89 -8.63
C PRO A 183 -22.82 32.17 -10.14
N GLU A 184 -23.21 33.38 -10.56
CA GLU A 184 -23.18 33.82 -11.96
C GLU A 184 -21.76 33.90 -12.50
N ALA A 185 -20.79 34.38 -11.69
CA ALA A 185 -19.39 34.45 -12.09
C ALA A 185 -18.80 33.05 -12.24
N HIS A 186 -19.15 32.11 -11.34
CA HIS A 186 -18.74 30.71 -11.46
C HIS A 186 -19.38 30.04 -12.68
N ALA A 187 -20.68 30.20 -12.90
CA ALA A 187 -21.38 29.62 -14.06
C ALA A 187 -20.75 30.12 -15.38
N LYS A 188 -20.43 31.42 -15.45
CA LYS A 188 -19.71 31.98 -16.59
C LYS A 188 -18.32 31.40 -16.74
N ALA A 189 -17.55 31.32 -15.64
CA ALA A 189 -16.22 30.72 -15.65
C ALA A 189 -16.25 29.24 -16.14
N VAL A 190 -17.25 28.47 -15.73
CA VAL A 190 -17.43 27.06 -16.19
C VAL A 190 -17.76 27.01 -17.67
N ALA A 191 -18.62 27.91 -18.16
CA ALA A 191 -18.99 27.98 -19.58
C ALA A 191 -17.78 28.32 -20.48
N ASP A 192 -16.97 29.28 -20.02
CA ASP A 192 -15.79 29.77 -20.75
C ASP A 192 -14.53 28.92 -20.50
N PHE A 193 -14.58 27.97 -19.56
CA PHE A 193 -13.41 27.19 -19.17
C PHE A 193 -12.90 26.28 -20.29
N ALA A 194 -11.67 26.53 -20.69
CA ALA A 194 -10.88 25.61 -21.52
C ALA A 194 -9.75 25.02 -20.66
N THR A 195 -9.61 23.70 -20.67
CA THR A 195 -8.48 23.04 -20.01
C THR A 195 -7.18 23.59 -20.59
N PRO A 196 -6.27 24.17 -19.78
CA PRO A 196 -4.97 24.62 -20.27
C PRO A 196 -4.22 23.50 -21.00
N ALA A 197 -3.47 23.86 -22.01
CA ALA A 197 -2.62 22.92 -22.71
C ALA A 197 -1.48 22.50 -21.77
N VAL A 198 -1.49 21.25 -21.31
CA VAL A 198 -0.43 20.63 -20.55
C VAL A 198 0.29 19.57 -21.38
N ALA A 199 1.61 19.53 -21.28
CA ALA A 199 2.43 18.53 -21.94
C ALA A 199 2.62 17.28 -21.08
N GLY A 200 2.99 16.17 -21.72
CA GLY A 200 3.29 14.94 -20.98
C GLY A 200 4.42 15.12 -19.96
N ASP A 201 5.37 15.99 -20.23
CA ASP A 201 6.53 16.25 -19.37
C ASP A 201 6.28 17.33 -18.30
N ASP A 202 5.12 18.00 -18.32
CA ASP A 202 4.73 18.89 -17.25
C ASP A 202 4.47 18.09 -15.94
N LEU A 203 4.74 18.74 -14.79
CA LEU A 203 4.48 18.11 -13.49
C LEU A 203 2.98 17.90 -13.28
N ALA A 204 2.61 16.68 -12.96
CA ALA A 204 1.25 16.32 -12.54
C ALA A 204 1.13 16.28 -11.02
N SER A 205 2.17 15.79 -10.34
CA SER A 205 2.16 15.63 -8.88
C SER A 205 3.53 15.78 -8.24
N ILE A 206 3.53 16.20 -6.97
CA ILE A 206 4.68 16.08 -6.08
C ILE A 206 4.25 15.20 -4.90
N LEU A 207 4.78 13.97 -4.83
CA LEU A 207 4.46 13.03 -3.76
C LEU A 207 5.52 13.06 -2.66
N TYR A 208 5.11 13.44 -1.45
CA TYR A 208 6.01 13.46 -0.31
C TYR A 208 6.16 12.08 0.31
N THR A 209 7.41 11.64 0.44
CA THR A 209 7.74 10.37 1.09
C THR A 209 8.55 10.64 2.35
N SER A 210 8.34 9.82 3.40
CA SER A 210 9.14 9.90 4.62
C SER A 210 10.60 9.59 4.30
N GLY A 211 11.46 10.59 4.39
CA GLY A 211 12.91 10.41 4.29
C GLY A 211 13.46 9.65 5.50
N THR A 212 14.63 9.02 5.34
CA THR A 212 15.32 8.24 6.39
C THR A 212 15.82 9.10 7.57
N MET A 213 15.78 10.42 7.47
CA MET A 213 16.28 11.36 8.50
C MET A 213 15.25 12.43 8.91
N GLY A 214 13.94 12.13 8.83
CA GLY A 214 12.90 13.04 9.31
C GLY A 214 12.43 14.11 8.30
N ASN A 215 13.22 14.46 7.28
CA ASN A 215 12.82 15.40 6.24
C ASN A 215 12.10 14.67 5.11
N SER A 216 10.85 15.04 4.86
CA SER A 216 10.08 14.54 3.73
C SER A 216 10.68 15.02 2.41
N LYS A 217 10.90 14.10 1.46
CA LYS A 217 11.36 14.45 0.11
C LYS A 217 10.19 14.46 -0.87
N GLY A 218 10.11 15.48 -1.69
CA GLY A 218 9.08 15.63 -2.73
C GLY A 218 9.50 14.93 -4.02
N VAL A 219 8.87 13.82 -4.35
CA VAL A 219 9.09 13.09 -5.61
C VAL A 219 8.27 13.76 -6.70
N MET A 220 8.92 14.31 -7.71
CA MET A 220 8.27 14.93 -8.88
C MET A 220 7.78 13.84 -9.83
N LEU A 221 6.51 13.88 -10.21
CA LEU A 221 5.93 12.97 -11.21
C LEU A 221 5.24 13.79 -12.30
N THR A 222 5.65 13.54 -13.55
CA THR A 222 5.04 14.16 -14.72
C THR A 222 3.78 13.41 -15.13
N HIS A 223 2.96 14.03 -15.98
CA HIS A 223 1.82 13.35 -16.60
C HIS A 223 2.28 12.09 -17.35
N ARG A 224 3.41 12.17 -18.08
CA ARG A 224 4.02 11.04 -18.79
C ARG A 224 4.40 9.91 -17.84
N ASN A 225 5.02 10.20 -16.70
CA ASN A 225 5.42 9.17 -15.74
C ASN A 225 4.22 8.33 -15.29
N LEU A 226 3.15 9.00 -14.86
CA LEU A 226 1.95 8.36 -14.31
C LEU A 226 1.17 7.59 -15.39
N VAL A 227 0.92 8.23 -16.53
CA VAL A 227 0.09 7.66 -17.60
C VAL A 227 0.81 6.53 -18.33
N SER A 228 2.11 6.66 -18.63
CA SER A 228 2.89 5.58 -19.25
C SER A 228 2.94 4.34 -18.36
N ASN A 229 3.13 4.53 -17.03
CA ASN A 229 3.12 3.42 -16.08
C ASN A 229 1.75 2.75 -16.01
N ALA A 230 0.67 3.52 -15.97
CA ALA A 230 -0.69 2.99 -15.99
C ALA A 230 -0.96 2.18 -17.29
N ILE A 231 -0.53 2.67 -18.44
CA ILE A 231 -0.66 1.97 -19.72
C ILE A 231 0.15 0.66 -19.72
N ALA A 232 1.41 0.72 -19.28
CA ALA A 232 2.32 -0.42 -19.27
C ALA A 232 1.88 -1.52 -18.28
N ALA A 233 1.37 -1.13 -17.09
CA ALA A 233 0.88 -2.04 -16.07
C ALA A 233 -0.37 -2.82 -16.50
N ARG A 234 -1.13 -2.35 -17.51
CA ARG A 234 -2.28 -3.09 -18.07
C ARG A 234 -1.89 -4.47 -18.65
N ARG A 235 -0.61 -4.69 -18.94
CA ARG A 235 -0.11 -6.02 -19.30
C ARG A 235 -0.37 -7.05 -18.20
N PHE A 236 -0.30 -6.64 -16.95
CA PHE A 236 -0.46 -7.52 -15.77
C PHE A 236 -1.89 -7.53 -15.26
N ILE A 237 -2.62 -6.42 -15.47
CA ILE A 237 -3.96 -6.18 -14.91
C ILE A 237 -4.91 -5.87 -16.04
N VAL A 238 -5.59 -6.91 -16.56
CA VAL A 238 -6.62 -6.73 -17.58
C VAL A 238 -7.95 -6.41 -16.91
N LEU A 239 -8.35 -5.14 -16.92
CA LEU A 239 -9.61 -4.67 -16.37
C LEU A 239 -10.73 -4.70 -17.41
N ARG A 240 -11.96 -4.85 -16.92
CA ARG A 240 -13.20 -4.85 -17.70
C ARG A 240 -14.14 -3.78 -17.14
N ARG A 241 -15.04 -3.27 -17.96
CA ARG A 241 -16.09 -2.32 -17.52
C ARG A 241 -16.99 -2.82 -16.40
N THR A 242 -17.06 -4.13 -16.22
CA THR A 242 -17.81 -4.79 -15.14
C THR A 242 -17.00 -5.01 -13.87
N ASP A 243 -15.73 -4.63 -13.89
CA ASP A 243 -14.87 -4.80 -12.71
C ASP A 243 -15.18 -3.78 -11.63
N ARG A 244 -15.08 -4.25 -10.42
CA ARG A 244 -15.27 -3.48 -9.20
C ARG A 244 -13.97 -3.58 -8.40
N LEU A 245 -13.32 -2.45 -8.24
CA LEU A 245 -12.14 -2.34 -7.38
C LEU A 245 -12.58 -1.83 -6.00
N LEU A 246 -12.22 -2.53 -4.94
CA LEU A 246 -12.35 -2.02 -3.58
C LEU A 246 -11.01 -1.42 -3.15
N SER A 247 -10.98 -0.09 -3.04
CA SER A 247 -9.81 0.71 -2.67
C SER A 247 -9.66 0.74 -1.15
N VAL A 248 -8.52 0.25 -0.66
CA VAL A 248 -8.21 0.15 0.78
C VAL A 248 -6.85 0.76 1.13
N LEU A 249 -6.04 1.10 0.14
CA LEU A 249 -4.75 1.76 0.31
C LEU A 249 -4.90 3.27 0.12
N PRO A 250 -4.03 4.11 0.73
CA PRO A 250 -4.14 5.56 0.58
C PRO A 250 -3.96 6.02 -0.87
N LEU A 251 -4.90 6.83 -1.38
CA LEU A 251 -4.83 7.42 -2.73
C LEU A 251 -3.63 8.38 -2.92
N ALA A 252 -3.17 9.00 -1.85
CA ALA A 252 -1.96 9.82 -1.85
C ALA A 252 -0.66 9.01 -2.07
N HIS A 253 -0.76 7.68 -2.20
CA HIS A 253 0.37 6.80 -2.48
C HIS A 253 0.39 6.40 -3.95
N ALA A 254 1.54 6.50 -4.63
CA ALA A 254 1.69 6.20 -6.06
C ALA A 254 1.11 4.83 -6.47
N TYR A 255 1.21 3.81 -5.61
CA TYR A 255 0.69 2.47 -5.90
C TYR A 255 -0.83 2.46 -6.04
N GLU A 256 -1.56 2.99 -5.06
CA GLU A 256 -3.03 3.07 -5.15
C GLU A 256 -3.46 4.04 -6.25
N PHE A 257 -2.78 5.20 -6.34
CA PHE A 257 -3.11 6.21 -7.34
C PHE A 257 -3.00 5.66 -8.77
N THR A 258 -1.85 5.10 -9.14
CA THR A 258 -1.66 4.66 -10.54
C THR A 258 -2.42 3.37 -10.84
N ILE A 259 -2.30 2.35 -9.97
CA ILE A 259 -2.84 1.03 -10.26
C ILE A 259 -4.31 0.92 -9.81
N GLY A 260 -4.65 1.49 -8.65
CA GLY A 260 -5.98 1.39 -8.03
C GLY A 260 -6.97 2.46 -8.48
N PHE A 261 -6.48 3.58 -9.02
CA PHE A 261 -7.35 4.67 -9.46
C PHE A 261 -7.20 4.94 -10.96
N LEU A 262 -6.00 5.27 -11.45
CA LEU A 262 -5.83 5.72 -12.83
C LEU A 262 -6.14 4.61 -13.85
N ILE A 263 -5.68 3.37 -13.63
CA ILE A 263 -5.99 2.25 -14.53
C ILE A 263 -7.49 1.96 -14.60
N PRO A 264 -8.25 1.83 -13.49
CA PRO A 264 -9.70 1.71 -13.53
C PRO A 264 -10.37 2.82 -14.33
N MET A 265 -9.97 4.09 -14.12
CA MET A 265 -10.51 5.23 -14.87
C MET A 265 -10.29 5.07 -16.38
N MET A 266 -9.12 4.62 -16.80
CA MET A 266 -8.81 4.37 -18.21
C MET A 266 -9.58 3.19 -18.82
N GLN A 267 -10.14 2.27 -18.01
CA GLN A 267 -10.77 1.03 -18.48
C GLN A 267 -12.30 0.99 -18.30
N GLY A 268 -12.89 2.00 -17.68
CA GLY A 268 -14.33 2.07 -17.42
C GLY A 268 -14.79 1.19 -16.24
N SER A 269 -13.88 0.84 -15.34
CA SER A 269 -14.17 0.08 -14.14
C SER A 269 -14.62 1.00 -13.01
N ALA A 270 -15.41 0.48 -12.06
CA ALA A 270 -15.83 1.22 -10.88
C ALA A 270 -14.83 1.06 -9.73
N VAL A 271 -14.51 2.16 -9.05
CA VAL A 271 -13.71 2.18 -7.81
C VAL A 271 -14.62 2.49 -6.64
N TYR A 272 -14.60 1.61 -5.64
CA TYR A 272 -15.35 1.75 -4.39
C TYR A 272 -14.38 2.02 -3.25
N TYR A 273 -14.63 3.08 -2.50
CA TYR A 273 -13.75 3.52 -1.42
C TYR A 273 -14.25 3.06 -0.07
N LEU A 274 -13.34 2.47 0.71
CA LEU A 274 -13.61 2.16 2.11
C LEU A 274 -13.55 3.46 2.92
N ASP A 275 -14.61 3.77 3.66
CA ASP A 275 -14.79 5.04 4.40
C ASP A 275 -13.91 5.18 5.66
N ARG A 276 -13.25 4.10 6.06
CA ARG A 276 -12.42 4.02 7.26
C ARG A 276 -11.22 3.08 7.05
N PRO A 277 -10.20 3.11 7.94
CA PRO A 277 -9.04 2.22 7.84
C PRO A 277 -9.46 0.74 7.74
N PRO A 278 -8.72 -0.09 6.98
CA PRO A 278 -9.09 -1.47 6.69
C PRO A 278 -8.93 -2.38 7.93
N SER A 279 -9.91 -2.34 8.82
CA SER A 279 -10.10 -3.30 9.92
C SER A 279 -11.01 -4.45 9.48
N ALA A 280 -11.02 -5.56 10.20
CA ALA A 280 -11.93 -6.66 9.89
C ALA A 280 -13.42 -6.23 9.95
N THR A 281 -13.77 -5.33 10.87
CA THR A 281 -15.12 -4.79 11.04
C THR A 281 -15.55 -3.87 9.91
N ALA A 282 -14.61 -3.18 9.25
CA ALA A 282 -14.90 -2.32 8.09
C ALA A 282 -14.86 -3.13 6.79
N LEU A 283 -13.84 -4.00 6.65
CA LEU A 283 -13.56 -4.68 5.38
C LEU A 283 -14.58 -5.78 5.07
N LEU A 284 -14.97 -6.62 6.04
CA LEU A 284 -15.85 -7.76 5.76
C LEU A 284 -17.25 -7.35 5.23
N PRO A 285 -17.93 -6.34 5.79
CA PRO A 285 -19.19 -5.84 5.21
C PRO A 285 -19.01 -5.27 3.80
N ALA A 286 -17.94 -4.50 3.55
CA ALA A 286 -17.64 -3.94 2.24
C ALA A 286 -17.37 -5.05 1.20
N LEU A 287 -16.60 -6.07 1.54
CA LEU A 287 -16.35 -7.23 0.67
C LEU A 287 -17.64 -7.97 0.30
N ALA A 288 -18.56 -8.12 1.26
CA ALA A 288 -19.84 -8.78 1.04
C ALA A 288 -20.78 -7.94 0.14
N ALA A 289 -20.78 -6.62 0.32
CA ALA A 289 -21.65 -5.70 -0.43
C ALA A 289 -21.14 -5.45 -1.86
N ILE A 290 -19.85 -5.10 -2.00
CA ILE A 290 -19.23 -4.73 -3.28
C ILE A 290 -18.91 -5.97 -4.12
N ARG A 291 -18.52 -7.08 -3.47
CA ARG A 291 -18.06 -8.32 -4.14
C ARG A 291 -16.96 -7.99 -5.15
N PRO A 292 -15.83 -7.44 -4.70
CA PRO A 292 -14.81 -6.90 -5.61
C PRO A 292 -14.24 -7.97 -6.53
N THR A 293 -13.89 -7.55 -7.75
CA THR A 293 -13.15 -8.38 -8.70
C THR A 293 -11.66 -8.09 -8.67
N ILE A 294 -11.30 -6.91 -8.17
CA ILE A 294 -9.92 -6.40 -8.07
C ILE A 294 -9.73 -5.81 -6.67
N MET A 295 -8.59 -6.10 -6.07
CA MET A 295 -8.11 -5.43 -4.86
C MET A 295 -6.61 -5.24 -4.92
N LEU A 296 -6.14 -4.16 -4.31
CA LEU A 296 -4.73 -3.93 -4.01
C LEU A 296 -4.52 -3.98 -2.51
N ALA A 297 -3.40 -4.51 -2.08
CA ALA A 297 -3.08 -4.64 -0.67
C ALA A 297 -1.56 -4.55 -0.43
N VAL A 298 -1.19 -4.23 0.81
CA VAL A 298 0.15 -4.50 1.32
C VAL A 298 0.20 -5.93 1.89
N PRO A 299 1.38 -6.58 1.95
CA PRO A 299 1.54 -7.94 2.46
C PRO A 299 0.88 -8.17 3.81
N LEU A 300 1.01 -7.22 4.74
CA LEU A 300 0.48 -7.32 6.10
C LEU A 300 -1.01 -7.70 6.16
N ILE A 301 -1.82 -7.22 5.22
CA ILE A 301 -3.27 -7.51 5.21
C ILE A 301 -3.51 -9.00 4.96
N ILE A 302 -2.92 -9.55 3.90
CA ILE A 302 -3.16 -10.95 3.54
C ILE A 302 -2.40 -11.91 4.48
N GLU A 303 -1.22 -11.54 4.94
CA GLU A 303 -0.46 -12.30 5.92
C GLU A 303 -1.22 -12.46 7.23
N LYS A 304 -1.81 -11.37 7.72
CA LYS A 304 -2.66 -11.42 8.93
C LYS A 304 -3.83 -12.38 8.74
N VAL A 305 -4.52 -12.33 7.61
CA VAL A 305 -5.65 -13.23 7.33
C VAL A 305 -5.18 -14.69 7.26
N VAL A 306 -4.09 -14.96 6.54
CA VAL A 306 -3.57 -16.33 6.39
C VAL A 306 -3.08 -16.88 7.73
N ARG A 307 -2.29 -16.12 8.48
CA ARG A 307 -1.67 -16.58 9.73
C ARG A 307 -2.65 -16.66 10.89
N SER A 308 -3.60 -15.71 11.01
CA SER A 308 -4.53 -15.71 12.14
C SER A 308 -5.75 -16.61 11.97
N SER A 309 -6.12 -16.95 10.73
CA SER A 309 -7.38 -17.63 10.48
C SER A 309 -7.22 -18.90 9.63
N VAL A 310 -6.45 -18.83 8.53
CA VAL A 310 -6.40 -19.94 7.57
C VAL A 310 -5.47 -21.05 8.06
N LYS A 311 -4.22 -20.72 8.40
CA LYS A 311 -3.23 -21.73 8.85
C LYS A 311 -3.66 -22.47 10.11
N PRO A 312 -4.13 -21.81 11.19
CA PRO A 312 -4.61 -22.52 12.37
C PRO A 312 -5.78 -23.46 12.10
N ALA A 313 -6.65 -23.10 11.16
CA ALA A 313 -7.74 -23.98 10.75
C ALA A 313 -7.26 -25.22 9.97
N LEU A 314 -6.24 -25.05 9.11
CA LEU A 314 -5.62 -26.14 8.38
C LEU A 314 -4.81 -27.08 9.29
N GLU A 315 -4.06 -26.55 10.22
CA GLU A 315 -3.21 -27.30 11.17
C GLU A 315 -4.03 -28.18 12.12
N LYS A 316 -5.27 -27.80 12.44
CA LYS A 316 -6.22 -28.63 13.19
C LYS A 316 -6.71 -29.87 12.43
N MET A 317 -6.54 -29.88 11.10
CA MET A 317 -6.95 -31.02 10.28
C MET A 317 -5.86 -32.10 10.32
N SER A 318 -6.19 -33.30 10.77
CA SER A 318 -5.24 -34.42 10.90
C SER A 318 -4.51 -34.76 9.58
N LEU A 319 -5.19 -34.62 8.44
CA LEU A 319 -4.62 -34.83 7.11
C LEU A 319 -3.56 -33.79 6.72
N TYR A 320 -3.57 -32.59 7.31
CA TYR A 320 -2.61 -31.52 6.98
C TYR A 320 -1.19 -31.83 7.46
N LYS A 321 -1.02 -32.77 8.39
CA LYS A 321 0.27 -33.29 8.83
C LYS A 321 1.03 -33.98 7.69
N TYR A 322 0.31 -34.59 6.76
CA TYR A 322 0.90 -35.32 5.63
C TYR A 322 1.11 -34.39 4.44
N LYS A 323 2.37 -34.21 4.02
CA LYS A 323 2.77 -33.27 2.95
C LYS A 323 2.02 -33.49 1.63
N VAL A 324 1.64 -34.74 1.31
CA VAL A 324 0.95 -35.11 0.06
C VAL A 324 -0.46 -34.52 -0.03
N PHE A 325 -1.15 -34.28 1.10
CA PHE A 325 -2.51 -33.72 1.11
C PHE A 325 -2.54 -32.20 1.21
N ARG A 326 -1.43 -31.55 1.59
CA ARG A 326 -1.36 -30.08 1.77
C ARG A 326 -1.83 -29.30 0.54
N PRO A 327 -1.39 -29.58 -0.71
CA PRO A 327 -1.83 -28.79 -1.86
C PRO A 327 -3.35 -28.84 -2.08
N ALA A 328 -3.98 -29.98 -1.86
CA ALA A 328 -5.43 -30.12 -1.99
C ALA A 328 -6.18 -29.36 -0.89
N LEU A 329 -5.68 -29.43 0.35
CA LEU A 329 -6.27 -28.73 1.48
C LEU A 329 -6.05 -27.22 1.36
N ASP A 330 -4.89 -26.77 0.92
CA ASP A 330 -4.59 -25.36 0.60
C ASP A 330 -5.54 -24.84 -0.48
N TRP A 331 -5.78 -25.62 -1.54
CA TRP A 331 -6.73 -25.27 -2.59
C TRP A 331 -8.16 -25.11 -2.07
N LEU A 332 -8.63 -26.02 -1.21
CA LEU A 332 -9.94 -25.91 -0.56
C LEU A 332 -10.04 -24.67 0.33
N ALA A 333 -8.99 -24.40 1.11
CA ALA A 333 -8.89 -23.19 1.93
C ALA A 333 -8.89 -21.93 1.07
N GLY A 334 -8.19 -21.94 -0.07
CA GLY A 334 -8.19 -20.84 -1.04
C GLY A 334 -9.56 -20.54 -1.62
N ARG A 335 -10.38 -21.55 -1.90
CA ARG A 335 -11.78 -21.34 -2.32
C ARG A 335 -12.62 -20.67 -1.23
N LYS A 336 -12.43 -21.05 0.03
CA LYS A 336 -13.08 -20.40 1.18
C LYS A 336 -12.58 -18.96 1.34
N LEU A 337 -11.26 -18.75 1.28
CA LEU A 337 -10.66 -17.43 1.33
C LEU A 337 -11.23 -16.53 0.23
N LYS A 338 -11.31 -17.00 -1.02
CA LYS A 338 -11.90 -16.25 -2.12
C LYS A 338 -13.37 -15.88 -1.86
N LYS A 339 -14.15 -16.75 -1.21
CA LYS A 339 -15.54 -16.44 -0.81
C LYS A 339 -15.58 -15.30 0.21
N VAL A 340 -14.65 -15.24 1.18
CA VAL A 340 -14.54 -14.14 2.15
C VAL A 340 -14.28 -12.82 1.43
N PHE A 341 -13.47 -12.84 0.36
CA PHE A 341 -13.25 -11.68 -0.52
C PHE A 341 -14.39 -11.43 -1.52
N GLY A 342 -15.62 -11.85 -1.24
CA GLY A 342 -16.81 -11.61 -2.06
C GLY A 342 -17.04 -12.61 -3.21
N GLY A 343 -16.15 -13.60 -3.41
CA GLY A 343 -16.31 -14.72 -4.34
C GLY A 343 -15.99 -14.42 -5.82
N HIS A 344 -15.76 -13.15 -6.18
CA HIS A 344 -15.54 -12.72 -7.57
C HIS A 344 -14.12 -12.25 -7.88
N LEU A 345 -13.22 -12.31 -6.89
CA LEU A 345 -11.87 -11.81 -7.02
C LEU A 345 -11.12 -12.50 -8.17
N ARG A 346 -10.59 -11.70 -9.11
CA ARG A 346 -9.81 -12.11 -10.27
C ARG A 346 -8.35 -11.65 -10.19
N PHE A 347 -8.11 -10.56 -9.46
CA PHE A 347 -6.80 -9.98 -9.27
C PHE A 347 -6.67 -9.44 -7.83
N PHE A 348 -5.61 -9.87 -7.16
CA PHE A 348 -5.22 -9.36 -5.84
C PHE A 348 -3.75 -8.91 -5.92
N GLY A 349 -3.55 -7.61 -6.14
CA GLY A 349 -2.23 -7.01 -6.23
C GLY A 349 -1.59 -6.86 -4.85
N ILE A 350 -0.36 -7.29 -4.71
CA ILE A 350 0.44 -7.16 -3.49
C ILE A 350 1.69 -6.37 -3.83
N GLY A 351 1.94 -5.28 -3.10
CA GLY A 351 3.09 -4.43 -3.31
C GLY A 351 3.45 -3.61 -2.07
N GLY A 352 4.53 -2.83 -2.17
CA GLY A 352 4.98 -1.91 -1.12
C GLY A 352 5.89 -2.53 -0.06
N ALA A 353 5.93 -3.85 0.07
CA ALA A 353 6.84 -4.59 0.95
C ALA A 353 6.99 -6.06 0.46
N PRO A 354 8.03 -6.79 0.90
CA PRO A 354 8.16 -8.22 0.60
C PRO A 354 7.01 -9.05 1.20
N LEU A 355 6.51 -10.03 0.44
CA LEU A 355 5.54 -11.01 0.92
C LEU A 355 6.27 -12.19 1.57
N ALA A 356 5.85 -12.59 2.75
CA ALA A 356 6.44 -13.72 3.45
C ALA A 356 6.32 -15.01 2.63
N ALA A 357 7.44 -15.74 2.47
CA ALA A 357 7.56 -16.91 1.62
C ALA A 357 6.57 -18.06 1.96
N ASP A 358 6.25 -18.23 3.24
CA ASP A 358 5.29 -19.22 3.72
C ASP A 358 3.84 -18.87 3.33
N VAL A 359 3.52 -17.57 3.29
CA VAL A 359 2.21 -17.06 2.85
C VAL A 359 2.11 -17.10 1.33
N GLU A 360 3.19 -16.72 0.63
CA GLU A 360 3.24 -16.82 -0.83
C GLU A 360 3.05 -18.27 -1.30
N SER A 361 3.75 -19.22 -0.69
CA SER A 361 3.61 -20.66 -0.98
C SER A 361 2.17 -21.15 -0.76
N PHE A 362 1.51 -20.71 0.32
CA PHE A 362 0.10 -21.01 0.56
C PHE A 362 -0.79 -20.42 -0.53
N LEU A 363 -0.67 -19.13 -0.87
CA LEU A 363 -1.49 -18.48 -1.89
C LEU A 363 -1.31 -19.12 -3.27
N HIS A 364 -0.10 -19.56 -3.58
CA HIS A 364 0.22 -20.30 -4.81
C HIS A 364 -0.49 -21.65 -4.86
N ASN A 365 -0.35 -22.50 -3.82
CA ASN A 365 -1.03 -23.80 -3.72
C ASN A 365 -2.56 -23.63 -3.72
N ALA A 366 -3.05 -22.62 -3.03
CA ALA A 366 -4.46 -22.23 -2.93
C ALA A 366 -5.06 -21.76 -4.27
N ARG A 367 -4.23 -21.54 -5.30
CA ARG A 367 -4.62 -20.90 -6.58
C ARG A 367 -5.39 -19.61 -6.36
N PHE A 368 -4.95 -18.84 -5.34
CA PHE A 368 -5.50 -17.51 -5.09
C PHE A 368 -5.02 -16.56 -6.20
N PRO A 369 -5.85 -15.62 -6.69
CA PRO A 369 -5.51 -14.77 -7.84
C PRO A 369 -4.59 -13.62 -7.44
N TYR A 370 -3.47 -13.90 -6.77
CA TYR A 370 -2.51 -12.88 -6.35
C TYR A 370 -1.52 -12.54 -7.47
N SER A 371 -0.95 -11.37 -7.36
CA SER A 371 0.16 -10.88 -8.17
C SER A 371 1.06 -10.02 -7.30
N ILE A 372 2.37 -10.19 -7.41
CA ILE A 372 3.34 -9.35 -6.72
C ILE A 372 3.86 -8.30 -7.70
N GLY A 373 3.86 -7.03 -7.27
CA GLY A 373 4.44 -5.92 -7.99
C GLY A 373 5.59 -5.29 -7.20
N TYR A 374 6.64 -4.89 -7.92
CA TYR A 374 7.78 -4.16 -7.38
C TYR A 374 7.91 -2.78 -8.04
N GLY A 375 8.23 -1.79 -7.23
CA GLY A 375 8.46 -0.43 -7.67
C GLY A 375 8.54 0.57 -6.52
N LEU A 376 8.79 1.81 -6.88
CA LEU A 376 9.03 2.92 -5.97
C LEU A 376 8.14 4.11 -6.35
N THR A 377 8.00 5.09 -5.46
CA THR A 377 7.31 6.35 -5.80
C THR A 377 7.99 7.02 -6.98
N GLU A 378 9.32 6.97 -7.02
CA GLU A 378 10.20 7.51 -8.06
C GLU A 378 10.02 6.82 -9.43
N THR A 379 9.26 5.73 -9.50
CA THR A 379 9.00 4.99 -10.76
C THR A 379 7.51 4.90 -11.13
N ALA A 380 6.65 5.68 -10.50
CA ALA A 380 5.24 5.98 -10.80
C ALA A 380 4.21 4.82 -10.84
N PRO A 381 4.23 3.72 -10.08
CA PRO A 381 5.30 3.18 -9.29
C PRO A 381 5.98 1.93 -9.90
N LEU A 382 5.35 1.20 -10.85
CA LEU A 382 5.64 -0.21 -11.17
C LEU A 382 6.84 -0.36 -12.13
N ILE A 383 7.85 -1.14 -11.74
CA ILE A 383 8.97 -1.51 -12.61
C ILE A 383 9.11 -3.01 -12.82
N ALA A 384 8.45 -3.86 -12.01
CA ALA A 384 8.29 -5.27 -12.31
C ALA A 384 6.95 -5.79 -11.79
N GLY A 385 6.34 -6.76 -12.48
CA GLY A 385 5.06 -7.32 -12.11
C GLY A 385 4.81 -8.69 -12.71
N ASN A 386 3.81 -9.38 -12.15
CA ASN A 386 3.34 -10.68 -12.60
C ASN A 386 1.88 -10.61 -13.07
N VAL A 387 1.51 -11.46 -14.02
CA VAL A 387 0.12 -11.72 -14.36
C VAL A 387 -0.49 -12.60 -13.26
N ALA A 388 -1.67 -12.23 -12.74
CA ALA A 388 -2.35 -13.02 -11.73
C ALA A 388 -2.53 -14.48 -12.16
N GLY A 389 -2.20 -15.41 -11.26
CA GLY A 389 -2.24 -16.85 -11.52
C GLY A 389 -1.06 -17.40 -12.35
N LYS A 390 -0.10 -16.53 -12.77
CA LYS A 390 1.14 -16.91 -13.46
C LYS A 390 2.38 -16.43 -12.69
N VAL A 391 2.25 -16.36 -11.38
CA VAL A 391 3.34 -15.92 -10.50
C VAL A 391 4.36 -17.06 -10.37
N ARG A 392 5.64 -16.76 -10.56
CA ARG A 392 6.74 -17.63 -10.15
C ARG A 392 7.13 -17.26 -8.73
N LEU A 393 7.13 -18.24 -7.85
CA LEU A 393 7.46 -18.05 -6.43
C LEU A 393 8.78 -17.30 -6.24
N HIS A 394 8.79 -16.42 -5.27
CA HIS A 394 9.94 -15.61 -4.86
C HIS A 394 10.47 -14.64 -5.93
N THR A 395 9.63 -14.29 -6.92
CA THR A 395 9.96 -13.26 -7.91
C THR A 395 8.91 -12.17 -7.95
N THR A 396 9.32 -10.95 -8.24
CA THR A 396 8.40 -9.82 -8.46
C THR A 396 7.92 -9.72 -9.91
N GLY A 397 8.34 -10.66 -10.77
CA GLY A 397 7.94 -10.72 -12.18
C GLY A 397 8.89 -10.02 -13.13
N VAL A 398 8.35 -9.59 -14.26
CA VAL A 398 9.11 -9.00 -15.37
C VAL A 398 8.80 -7.50 -15.50
N PRO A 399 9.68 -6.71 -16.12
CA PRO A 399 9.39 -5.30 -16.37
C PRO A 399 8.18 -5.13 -17.32
N PRO A 400 7.36 -4.09 -17.10
CA PRO A 400 6.32 -3.71 -18.04
C PRO A 400 6.93 -3.15 -19.33
N HIS A 401 6.13 -3.07 -20.40
CA HIS A 401 6.61 -2.55 -21.68
C HIS A 401 7.14 -1.10 -21.55
N GLY A 402 8.31 -0.85 -22.14
CA GLY A 402 8.96 0.46 -22.11
C GLY A 402 9.77 0.74 -20.84
N VAL A 403 9.82 -0.20 -19.90
CA VAL A 403 10.68 -0.14 -18.71
C VAL A 403 11.85 -1.09 -18.90
N GLU A 404 13.05 -0.58 -18.72
CA GLU A 404 14.29 -1.35 -18.76
C GLU A 404 14.85 -1.49 -17.33
N LEU A 405 15.37 -2.66 -17.02
CA LEU A 405 16.03 -2.94 -15.74
C LEU A 405 17.40 -3.54 -16.02
N ARG A 406 18.37 -3.16 -15.22
CA ARG A 406 19.70 -3.80 -15.17
C ARG A 406 20.12 -4.03 -13.73
N ILE A 407 21.08 -4.93 -13.54
CA ILE A 407 21.78 -5.11 -12.28
C ILE A 407 23.15 -4.49 -12.43
N ALA A 408 23.47 -3.51 -11.60
CA ALA A 408 24.78 -2.89 -11.53
C ALA A 408 25.63 -3.57 -10.45
N ASP A 409 26.96 -3.51 -10.62
CA ASP A 409 27.95 -4.01 -9.67
C ASP A 409 27.67 -5.47 -9.24
N GLN A 410 27.40 -6.33 -10.26
CA GLN A 410 27.05 -7.73 -10.04
C GLN A 410 28.18 -8.49 -9.36
N ARG A 411 27.86 -9.18 -8.28
CA ARG A 411 28.73 -10.17 -7.67
C ARG A 411 28.92 -11.37 -8.60
N PRO A 412 30.17 -11.79 -8.88
CA PRO A 412 30.38 -12.90 -9.81
C PRO A 412 29.80 -14.24 -9.38
N ASP A 413 29.70 -14.47 -8.07
CA ASP A 413 29.23 -15.72 -7.45
C ASP A 413 27.70 -15.84 -7.41
N THR A 414 26.97 -14.74 -7.17
CA THR A 414 25.51 -14.74 -6.97
C THR A 414 24.74 -14.04 -8.08
N GLY A 415 25.39 -13.18 -8.87
CA GLY A 415 24.73 -12.29 -9.82
C GLY A 415 23.92 -11.17 -9.17
N GLU A 416 24.05 -10.99 -7.85
CA GLU A 416 23.38 -9.93 -7.10
C GLU A 416 24.07 -8.57 -7.28
N GLY A 417 23.28 -7.51 -7.36
CA GLY A 417 23.78 -6.14 -7.42
C GLY A 417 22.63 -5.15 -7.31
N GLU A 418 22.91 -3.86 -7.48
CA GLU A 418 21.89 -2.82 -7.43
C GLU A 418 20.96 -2.91 -8.64
N ILE A 419 19.66 -2.97 -8.39
CA ILE A 419 18.63 -2.86 -9.43
C ILE A 419 18.59 -1.41 -9.89
N GLN A 420 18.82 -1.18 -11.20
CA GLN A 420 18.69 0.14 -11.81
C GLN A 420 17.58 0.13 -12.86
N ALA A 421 16.86 1.24 -12.98
CA ALA A 421 15.70 1.36 -13.85
C ALA A 421 15.83 2.51 -14.83
N ARG A 422 15.31 2.33 -16.05
CA ARG A 422 15.17 3.36 -17.07
C ARG A 422 13.83 3.21 -17.78
N GLY A 423 13.14 4.31 -18.06
CA GLY A 423 11.86 4.30 -18.78
C GLY A 423 11.07 5.58 -18.59
N PRO A 424 9.97 5.72 -19.35
CA PRO A 424 9.13 6.94 -19.30
C PRO A 424 8.40 7.10 -17.96
N ASN A 425 8.37 6.09 -17.12
CA ASN A 425 7.78 6.09 -15.79
C ASN A 425 8.75 6.55 -14.69
N VAL A 426 10.05 6.71 -15.00
CA VAL A 426 11.05 7.18 -14.04
C VAL A 426 10.93 8.69 -13.87
N PHE A 427 10.90 9.15 -12.64
CA PHE A 427 10.73 10.55 -12.27
C PHE A 427 11.88 11.45 -12.78
N PRO A 428 11.67 12.76 -12.96
CA PRO A 428 12.74 13.68 -13.34
C PRO A 428 13.68 14.06 -12.17
N GLY A 429 13.25 13.83 -10.91
CA GLY A 429 14.05 14.14 -9.74
C GLY A 429 13.23 14.54 -8.51
N TYR A 430 13.94 15.03 -7.49
CA TYR A 430 13.33 15.51 -6.24
C TYR A 430 13.12 17.02 -6.30
N TYR A 431 11.95 17.45 -5.84
CA TYR A 431 11.56 18.87 -5.84
C TYR A 431 12.46 19.69 -4.92
N LYS A 432 13.07 20.77 -5.47
CA LYS A 432 14.05 21.63 -4.79
C LYS A 432 15.24 20.90 -4.16
N ASP A 433 15.67 19.76 -4.74
CA ASP A 433 16.78 18.97 -4.21
C ASP A 433 17.60 18.41 -5.39
N ALA A 434 18.40 19.27 -5.99
CA ALA A 434 19.22 18.95 -7.16
C ALA A 434 20.36 17.98 -6.83
N GLU A 435 20.96 18.09 -5.64
CA GLU A 435 22.05 17.23 -5.18
C GLU A 435 21.56 15.77 -5.07
N ARG A 436 20.49 15.55 -4.33
CA ARG A 436 19.90 14.20 -4.20
C ARG A 436 19.38 13.67 -5.54
N THR A 437 18.90 14.55 -6.41
CA THR A 437 18.52 14.16 -7.77
C THR A 437 19.72 13.63 -8.53
N ALA A 438 20.85 14.33 -8.54
CA ALA A 438 22.07 13.91 -9.19
C ALA A 438 22.61 12.58 -8.65
N GLU A 439 22.59 12.39 -7.31
CA GLU A 439 23.01 11.15 -6.66
C GLU A 439 22.12 9.95 -7.04
N SER A 440 20.85 10.21 -7.40
CA SER A 440 19.88 9.15 -7.72
C SER A 440 20.01 8.60 -9.13
N PHE A 441 20.85 9.20 -9.97
CA PHE A 441 21.07 8.76 -11.34
C PHE A 441 22.55 8.42 -11.58
N THR A 442 22.78 7.51 -12.50
CA THR A 442 24.11 7.24 -13.05
C THR A 442 24.42 8.23 -14.16
N GLU A 443 25.69 8.35 -14.53
CA GLU A 443 26.13 9.23 -15.64
C GLU A 443 25.45 8.87 -16.97
N ASP A 444 25.12 7.59 -17.19
CA ASP A 444 24.41 7.08 -18.37
C ASP A 444 22.86 7.10 -18.22
N GLY A 445 22.34 7.80 -17.20
CA GLY A 445 20.93 8.13 -17.05
C GLY A 445 20.04 7.03 -16.46
N TRP A 446 20.59 6.03 -15.77
CA TRP A 446 19.81 5.03 -15.04
C TRP A 446 19.47 5.51 -13.63
N PHE A 447 18.25 5.31 -13.23
CA PHE A 447 17.82 5.56 -11.85
C PHE A 447 18.32 4.44 -10.93
N ARG A 448 19.04 4.82 -9.88
CA ARG A 448 19.50 3.96 -8.79
C ARG A 448 18.35 3.71 -7.82
N THR A 449 17.83 2.49 -7.79
CA THR A 449 16.69 2.19 -6.89
C THR A 449 17.10 2.11 -5.43
N GLY A 450 18.38 1.82 -5.16
CA GLY A 450 18.91 1.48 -3.85
C GLY A 450 18.42 0.12 -3.34
N ASP A 451 17.80 -0.68 -4.20
CA ASP A 451 17.40 -2.06 -3.92
C ASP A 451 18.38 -3.04 -4.55
N LEU A 452 18.73 -4.08 -3.81
CA LEU A 452 19.57 -5.19 -4.29
C LEU A 452 18.71 -6.33 -4.80
N GLY A 453 19.17 -6.98 -5.86
CA GLY A 453 18.45 -8.10 -6.44
C GLY A 453 19.16 -8.77 -7.60
N THR A 454 18.44 -9.66 -8.26
CA THR A 454 18.90 -10.41 -9.45
C THR A 454 17.84 -10.36 -10.55
N ILE A 455 18.27 -10.54 -11.80
CA ILE A 455 17.39 -10.76 -12.95
C ILE A 455 17.75 -12.12 -13.56
N ASP A 456 16.78 -13.02 -13.64
CA ASP A 456 17.00 -14.34 -14.23
C ASP A 456 17.00 -14.29 -15.77
N ARG A 457 17.29 -15.43 -16.41
CA ARG A 457 17.34 -15.55 -17.88
C ARG A 457 16.02 -15.28 -18.58
N ASP A 458 14.90 -15.38 -17.85
CA ASP A 458 13.56 -15.07 -18.35
C ASP A 458 13.19 -13.59 -18.10
N GLY A 459 14.12 -12.78 -17.59
CA GLY A 459 13.92 -11.37 -17.25
C GLY A 459 13.14 -11.14 -15.96
N ARG A 460 12.99 -12.16 -15.08
CA ARG A 460 12.28 -11.99 -13.82
C ARG A 460 13.18 -11.42 -12.76
N VAL A 461 12.64 -10.44 -12.06
CA VAL A 461 13.32 -9.74 -10.98
C VAL A 461 13.06 -10.44 -9.66
N THR A 462 14.12 -10.64 -8.87
CA THR A 462 14.05 -11.02 -7.46
C THR A 462 14.69 -9.91 -6.65
N VAL A 463 13.89 -9.25 -5.78
CA VAL A 463 14.40 -8.25 -4.84
C VAL A 463 14.86 -8.97 -3.58
N ARG A 464 16.09 -8.65 -3.11
CA ARG A 464 16.70 -9.24 -1.92
C ARG A 464 16.56 -8.34 -0.69
N GLY A 465 16.81 -7.06 -0.85
CA GLY A 465 16.77 -6.09 0.25
C GLY A 465 17.20 -4.70 -0.18
N ARG A 466 17.42 -3.83 0.80
CA ARG A 466 17.88 -2.46 0.59
C ARG A 466 19.40 -2.36 0.73
N LEU A 467 20.06 -1.65 -0.19
CA LEU A 467 21.50 -1.39 -0.11
C LEU A 467 21.89 -0.71 1.23
N LYS A 468 21.07 0.25 1.70
CA LYS A 468 21.32 1.00 2.93
C LYS A 468 21.10 0.21 4.23
N THR A 469 20.34 -0.88 4.18
CA THR A 469 20.04 -1.71 5.36
C THR A 469 20.84 -3.02 5.37
N MET A 470 21.45 -3.36 4.26
CA MET A 470 22.29 -4.55 4.14
C MET A 470 23.41 -4.53 5.18
N ILE A 471 23.62 -5.67 5.83
CA ILE A 471 24.73 -5.89 6.76
C ILE A 471 25.81 -6.64 6.00
N LEU A 472 27.05 -6.15 6.06
CA LEU A 472 28.19 -6.85 5.50
C LEU A 472 28.71 -7.88 6.52
N GLY A 473 28.69 -9.15 6.14
CA GLY A 473 29.21 -10.23 6.94
C GLY A 473 30.76 -10.20 7.03
N PRO A 474 31.35 -10.94 8.00
CA PRO A 474 32.80 -10.92 8.24
C PRO A 474 33.63 -11.34 7.04
N SER A 475 33.12 -12.20 6.15
CA SER A 475 33.83 -12.67 4.94
C SER A 475 33.34 -11.99 3.67
N GLY A 476 32.59 -10.86 3.80
CA GLY A 476 32.08 -10.08 2.68
C GLY A 476 30.70 -10.55 2.15
N GLU A 477 30.00 -11.41 2.89
CA GLU A 477 28.66 -11.83 2.50
C GLU A 477 27.62 -10.72 2.74
N ASN A 478 26.63 -10.64 1.84
CA ASN A 478 25.50 -9.76 2.02
C ASN A 478 24.46 -10.43 2.93
N ILE A 479 24.15 -9.80 4.05
CA ILE A 479 23.10 -10.24 4.98
C ILE A 479 21.94 -9.26 4.86
N TYR A 480 20.76 -9.78 4.57
CA TYR A 480 19.55 -8.99 4.35
C TYR A 480 18.66 -9.03 5.60
N PRO A 481 18.58 -7.92 6.37
CA PRO A 481 17.75 -7.85 7.56
C PRO A 481 16.30 -8.25 7.32
N GLU A 482 15.74 -7.86 6.19
CA GLU A 482 14.36 -8.11 5.82
C GLU A 482 14.04 -9.61 5.67
N GLU A 483 15.00 -10.41 5.21
CA GLU A 483 14.85 -11.87 5.11
C GLU A 483 14.79 -12.51 6.51
N ILE A 484 15.62 -12.04 7.43
CA ILE A 484 15.66 -12.52 8.82
C ILE A 484 14.39 -12.07 9.56
N GLU A 485 13.98 -10.82 9.39
CA GLU A 485 12.74 -10.27 9.96
C GLU A 485 11.51 -11.04 9.49
N ALA A 486 11.47 -11.43 8.22
CA ALA A 486 10.38 -12.26 7.69
C ALA A 486 10.27 -13.60 8.40
N LEU A 487 11.41 -14.21 8.77
CA LEU A 487 11.46 -15.47 9.52
C LEU A 487 11.04 -15.26 10.99
N LEU A 488 11.53 -14.20 11.65
CA LEU A 488 11.14 -13.84 13.02
C LEU A 488 9.65 -13.54 13.11
N ASN A 489 9.12 -12.73 12.19
CA ASN A 489 7.71 -12.36 12.13
C ASN A 489 6.78 -13.54 11.76
N ALA A 490 7.34 -14.66 11.29
CA ALA A 490 6.60 -15.90 11.10
C ALA A 490 6.34 -16.66 12.41
N SER A 491 7.08 -16.35 13.48
CA SER A 491 6.87 -16.95 14.80
C SER A 491 5.48 -16.59 15.37
N PRO A 492 4.77 -17.55 16.02
CA PRO A 492 3.48 -17.27 16.64
C PRO A 492 3.56 -16.24 17.77
N TYR A 493 4.74 -16.04 18.36
CA TYR A 493 4.97 -15.17 19.50
C TYR A 493 5.40 -13.74 19.12
N VAL A 494 5.92 -13.53 17.91
CA VAL A 494 6.46 -12.26 17.45
C VAL A 494 5.37 -11.44 16.78
N LEU A 495 5.24 -10.17 17.18
CA LEU A 495 4.39 -9.19 16.53
C LEU A 495 5.16 -8.48 15.42
N GLU A 496 6.36 -8.00 15.75
CA GLU A 496 7.24 -7.26 14.87
C GLU A 496 8.70 -7.47 15.25
N SER A 497 9.60 -7.34 14.28
CA SER A 497 11.04 -7.41 14.53
C SER A 497 11.81 -6.43 13.67
N LEU A 498 12.98 -6.04 14.13
CA LEU A 498 13.95 -5.22 13.44
C LEU A 498 15.34 -5.85 13.60
N VAL A 499 16.02 -6.09 12.47
CA VAL A 499 17.35 -6.70 12.44
C VAL A 499 18.39 -5.67 11.98
N TYR A 500 19.54 -5.65 12.64
CA TYR A 500 20.65 -4.76 12.32
C TYR A 500 21.99 -5.41 12.64
N GLY A 501 23.07 -4.87 12.06
CA GLY A 501 24.44 -5.23 12.42
C GLY A 501 24.85 -4.47 13.68
N GLY A 502 25.06 -5.18 14.78
CA GLY A 502 25.57 -4.63 16.02
C GLY A 502 27.00 -5.09 16.30
N GLU A 503 27.62 -4.58 17.37
CA GLU A 503 28.95 -4.99 17.83
C GLU A 503 29.06 -6.51 18.11
N LYS A 504 27.95 -7.12 18.51
CA LYS A 504 27.83 -8.55 18.79
C LYS A 504 27.46 -9.37 17.53
N GLY A 505 27.54 -8.78 16.33
CA GLY A 505 27.13 -9.41 15.08
C GLY A 505 25.66 -9.10 14.73
N VAL A 506 25.02 -10.00 13.98
CA VAL A 506 23.61 -9.81 13.54
C VAL A 506 22.67 -9.86 14.75
N THR A 507 22.03 -8.76 15.03
CA THR A 507 21.18 -8.58 16.22
C THR A 507 19.74 -8.30 15.81
N ALA A 508 18.78 -8.86 16.54
CA ALA A 508 17.36 -8.61 16.36
C ALA A 508 16.73 -7.96 17.60
N LEU A 509 15.96 -6.90 17.38
CA LEU A 509 14.98 -6.39 18.36
C LEU A 509 13.63 -7.03 18.03
N VAL A 510 12.96 -7.58 19.03
CA VAL A 510 11.69 -8.30 18.84
C VAL A 510 10.62 -7.74 19.77
N HIS A 511 9.53 -7.27 19.19
CA HIS A 511 8.32 -6.93 19.95
C HIS A 511 7.38 -8.14 19.95
N LEU A 512 7.08 -8.63 21.16
CA LEU A 512 6.26 -9.82 21.36
C LEU A 512 4.76 -9.47 21.28
N LYS A 513 3.96 -10.45 20.90
CA LYS A 513 2.50 -10.32 20.93
C LYS A 513 1.99 -10.26 22.37
N PRO A 514 0.94 -9.45 22.64
CA PRO A 514 0.33 -9.39 23.99
C PRO A 514 -0.08 -10.75 24.54
N GLU A 515 -0.63 -11.61 23.68
CA GLU A 515 -1.07 -12.95 24.06
C GLU A 515 0.11 -13.85 24.50
N ALA A 516 1.30 -13.64 23.95
CA ALA A 516 2.50 -14.36 24.35
C ALA A 516 2.96 -13.92 25.75
N LEU A 517 2.87 -12.62 26.03
CA LEU A 517 3.19 -12.05 27.34
C LEU A 517 2.16 -12.47 28.40
N GLU A 518 0.87 -12.50 28.07
CA GLU A 518 -0.19 -12.99 28.94
C GLU A 518 0.02 -14.48 29.31
N GLN A 519 0.40 -15.32 28.34
CA GLN A 519 0.70 -16.74 28.60
C GLN A 519 1.89 -16.92 29.54
N ILE A 520 2.93 -16.09 29.43
CA ILE A 520 4.07 -16.11 30.34
C ILE A 520 3.61 -15.69 31.74
N THR A 521 2.84 -14.61 31.84
CA THR A 521 2.33 -14.08 33.12
C THR A 521 1.39 -15.09 33.80
N SER A 522 0.52 -15.78 33.05
CA SER A 522 -0.35 -16.82 33.57
C SER A 522 0.47 -17.99 34.15
N ARG A 523 1.46 -18.49 33.40
CA ARG A 523 2.33 -19.59 33.86
C ARG A 523 3.11 -19.22 35.13
N ILE A 524 3.50 -17.96 35.29
CA ILE A 524 4.16 -17.46 36.49
C ILE A 524 3.18 -17.46 37.66
N LYS A 525 1.94 -16.98 37.47
CA LYS A 525 0.89 -17.00 38.50
C LYS A 525 0.54 -18.43 38.90
N ASP A 526 0.35 -19.35 37.95
CA ASP A 526 0.09 -20.76 38.22
C ASP A 526 1.26 -21.43 39.00
N GLY A 527 2.51 -21.04 38.65
CA GLY A 527 3.71 -21.52 39.38
C GLY A 527 3.85 -20.93 40.78
N ILE A 528 3.45 -19.66 40.98
CA ILE A 528 3.44 -19.00 42.28
C ILE A 528 2.33 -19.60 43.17
N GLU A 529 1.12 -19.78 42.63
CA GLU A 529 0.00 -20.40 43.35
C GLU A 529 0.31 -21.82 43.83
N GLN A 530 1.03 -22.61 43.01
CA GLN A 530 1.53 -23.92 43.41
C GLN A 530 2.66 -23.84 44.45
N ALA A 531 3.50 -22.79 44.43
CA ALA A 531 4.54 -22.57 45.40
C ALA A 531 3.99 -22.02 46.74
N GLU A 532 2.96 -21.19 46.74
CA GLU A 532 2.25 -20.69 47.92
C GLU A 532 1.56 -21.80 48.72
N ILE A 533 1.03 -22.81 48.03
CA ILE A 533 0.48 -24.01 48.67
C ILE A 533 1.56 -24.79 49.41
N THR A 534 2.84 -24.57 49.08
CA THR A 534 3.98 -25.33 49.62
C THR A 534 4.81 -24.55 50.69
N ALA A 535 4.75 -23.19 50.72
CA ALA A 535 5.57 -22.39 51.68
C ALA A 535 4.93 -21.01 51.95
N GLY A 536 4.44 -20.82 53.15
CA GLY A 536 3.81 -19.58 53.60
C GLY A 536 4.77 -18.43 53.90
N HIS A 537 5.16 -17.60 52.93
CA HIS A 537 5.82 -16.30 53.07
C HIS A 537 5.48 -15.30 51.96
N LEU A 538 4.82 -14.19 52.31
CA LEU A 538 4.11 -13.26 51.41
C LEU A 538 4.84 -11.96 51.04
N ALA A 539 6.10 -11.71 51.41
CA ALA A 539 6.70 -10.37 51.28
C ALA A 539 7.87 -10.22 50.29
N GLN A 540 8.34 -11.28 49.65
CA GLN A 540 9.43 -11.23 48.66
C GLN A 540 8.97 -11.37 47.18
N GLU A 541 7.69 -11.46 46.93
CA GLU A 541 7.11 -12.01 45.73
C GLU A 541 7.06 -11.06 44.53
N ALA A 542 6.93 -9.75 44.72
CA ALA A 542 6.87 -8.81 43.58
C ALA A 542 8.22 -8.71 42.84
N ALA A 543 9.33 -8.75 43.55
CA ALA A 543 10.68 -8.73 42.96
C ALA A 543 11.04 -10.08 42.31
N VAL A 544 10.60 -11.18 42.89
CA VAL A 544 10.79 -12.54 42.34
C VAL A 544 9.92 -12.72 41.08
N GLY A 545 8.70 -12.19 41.08
CA GLY A 545 7.79 -12.25 39.91
C GLY A 545 8.33 -11.48 38.72
N LEU A 546 8.89 -10.28 38.89
CA LEU A 546 9.52 -9.50 37.80
C LEU A 546 10.78 -10.19 37.26
N HIS A 547 11.65 -10.70 38.11
CA HIS A 547 12.84 -11.45 37.71
C HIS A 547 12.47 -12.76 36.99
N SER A 548 11.40 -13.42 37.44
CA SER A 548 10.87 -14.62 36.80
C SER A 548 10.28 -14.29 35.40
N ALA A 549 9.57 -13.16 35.25
CA ALA A 549 9.01 -12.75 33.97
C ALA A 549 10.12 -12.41 32.95
N GLU A 550 11.13 -11.66 33.34
CA GLU A 550 12.27 -11.34 32.47
C GLU A 550 13.05 -12.59 32.07
N HIS A 551 13.22 -13.54 32.97
CA HIS A 551 13.86 -14.81 32.67
C HIS A 551 13.06 -15.65 31.65
N HIS A 552 11.75 -15.73 31.81
CA HIS A 552 10.88 -16.46 30.88
C HIS A 552 10.83 -15.78 29.48
N ILE A 553 10.81 -14.46 29.41
CA ILE A 553 10.91 -13.70 28.17
C ILE A 553 12.25 -13.96 27.50
N ALA A 554 13.36 -13.92 28.24
CA ALA A 554 14.69 -14.21 27.72
C ALA A 554 14.79 -15.65 27.17
N HIS A 555 14.20 -16.62 27.87
CA HIS A 555 14.16 -18.01 27.41
C HIS A 555 13.32 -18.18 26.15
N LEU A 556 12.17 -17.49 26.06
CA LEU A 556 11.35 -17.49 24.85
C LEU A 556 12.09 -16.89 23.66
N LEU A 557 12.73 -15.74 23.86
CA LEU A 557 13.52 -15.07 22.82
C LEU A 557 14.67 -15.96 22.33
N GLU A 558 15.36 -16.62 23.24
CA GLU A 558 16.45 -17.55 22.88
C GLU A 558 15.92 -18.78 22.12
N SER A 559 14.73 -19.26 22.45
CA SER A 559 14.05 -20.32 21.68
C SER A 559 13.74 -19.85 20.26
N ILE A 560 13.18 -18.62 20.11
CA ILE A 560 12.89 -18.01 18.82
C ILE A 560 14.19 -17.83 18.02
N ARG A 561 15.28 -17.36 18.62
CA ARG A 561 16.58 -17.21 17.99
C ARG A 561 17.11 -18.56 17.46
N LYS A 562 17.08 -19.59 18.28
CA LYS A 562 17.53 -20.94 17.89
C LYS A 562 16.70 -21.49 16.73
N GLU A 563 15.37 -21.40 16.80
CA GLU A 563 14.49 -21.85 15.74
C GLU A 563 14.74 -21.09 14.43
N THR A 564 14.84 -19.76 14.49
CA THR A 564 15.13 -18.92 13.33
C THR A 564 16.48 -19.30 12.70
N ASN A 565 17.51 -19.49 13.52
CA ASN A 565 18.85 -19.86 13.07
C ASN A 565 18.94 -21.22 12.38
N THR A 566 18.00 -22.15 12.62
CA THR A 566 17.96 -23.42 11.87
C THR A 566 17.60 -23.23 10.39
N ARG A 567 17.02 -22.08 10.04
CA ARG A 567 16.54 -21.74 8.70
C ARG A 567 17.46 -20.74 7.98
N LEU A 568 18.48 -20.23 8.67
CA LEU A 568 19.42 -19.24 8.16
C LEU A 568 20.76 -19.88 7.76
N ALA A 569 21.37 -19.32 6.71
CA ALA A 569 22.76 -19.62 6.35
C ALA A 569 23.70 -19.25 7.52
N GLY A 570 24.85 -19.94 7.62
CA GLY A 570 25.76 -19.78 8.75
C GLY A 570 26.18 -18.34 9.01
N PHE A 571 26.46 -17.58 7.95
CA PHE A 571 26.91 -16.18 8.02
C PHE A 571 25.78 -15.18 8.39
N SER A 572 24.52 -15.53 8.17
CA SER A 572 23.36 -14.66 8.45
C SER A 572 22.64 -15.00 9.76
N ARG A 573 23.21 -15.91 10.56
CA ARG A 573 22.62 -16.30 11.85
C ARG A 573 22.60 -15.16 12.83
N LEU A 574 21.50 -15.05 13.56
CA LEU A 574 21.35 -14.13 14.68
C LEU A 574 22.32 -14.48 15.80
N SER A 575 23.22 -13.57 16.11
CA SER A 575 24.12 -13.66 17.26
C SER A 575 23.39 -13.27 18.54
N HIS A 576 22.50 -12.31 18.48
CA HIS A 576 21.79 -11.77 19.63
C HIS A 576 20.32 -11.46 19.31
N ILE A 577 19.47 -11.53 20.35
CA ILE A 577 18.05 -11.18 20.26
C ILE A 577 17.64 -10.45 21.54
N GLU A 578 16.95 -9.33 21.40
CA GLU A 578 16.55 -8.46 22.50
C GLU A 578 15.05 -8.21 22.49
N HIS A 579 14.45 -8.03 23.67
CA HIS A 579 13.05 -7.68 23.83
C HIS A 579 12.85 -6.18 23.64
N GLN A 580 12.11 -5.81 22.60
CA GLN A 580 11.57 -4.46 22.41
C GLN A 580 10.25 -4.35 23.18
N LYS A 581 10.25 -3.68 24.32
CA LYS A 581 9.06 -3.57 25.20
C LYS A 581 7.93 -2.78 24.54
N GLU A 582 8.27 -1.63 23.96
CA GLU A 582 7.31 -0.77 23.28
C GLU A 582 7.17 -1.10 21.78
N PRO A 583 5.98 -0.89 21.18
CA PRO A 583 5.82 -1.03 19.73
C PRO A 583 6.81 -0.15 18.97
N PHE A 584 7.27 -0.64 17.82
CA PHE A 584 8.16 0.16 16.97
C PHE A 584 7.43 1.38 16.41
N GLU A 585 8.10 2.53 16.42
CA GLU A 585 7.63 3.70 15.70
C GLU A 585 7.61 3.45 14.20
N LYS A 586 6.53 3.87 13.54
CA LYS A 586 6.30 3.62 12.13
C LYS A 586 6.16 4.89 11.33
N THR A 587 6.54 4.77 10.06
CA THR A 587 6.21 5.76 9.05
C THR A 587 4.71 5.70 8.73
N PRO A 588 4.15 6.72 8.04
CA PRO A 588 2.77 6.66 7.53
C PRO A 588 2.48 5.44 6.63
N LYS A 589 3.52 4.86 6.04
CA LYS A 589 3.45 3.62 5.24
C LYS A 589 3.49 2.33 6.07
N GLN A 590 3.42 2.44 7.41
CA GLN A 590 3.50 1.32 8.35
C GLN A 590 4.85 0.58 8.34
N SER A 591 5.91 1.19 7.84
CA SER A 591 7.27 0.67 7.94
C SER A 591 7.95 1.19 9.19
N ILE A 592 8.74 0.35 9.88
CA ILE A 592 9.48 0.73 11.07
C ILE A 592 10.48 1.85 10.73
N LYS A 593 10.52 2.90 11.55
CA LYS A 593 11.50 3.99 11.46
C LYS A 593 12.87 3.50 11.98
N ARG A 594 13.58 2.70 11.17
CA ARG A 594 14.84 2.05 11.56
C ARG A 594 15.89 3.00 12.14
N PHE A 595 15.89 4.27 11.71
CA PHE A 595 16.85 5.27 12.16
C PHE A 595 16.69 5.71 13.64
N LEU A 596 15.56 5.41 14.26
CA LEU A 596 15.31 5.67 15.68
C LEU A 596 15.90 4.58 16.59
N TYR A 597 16.25 3.43 16.02
CA TYR A 597 16.78 2.29 16.78
C TYR A 597 18.27 2.17 16.54
N PRO A 598 19.07 2.03 17.60
CA PRO A 598 20.52 2.26 17.52
C PRO A 598 21.21 1.29 16.57
N LYS A 599 22.00 1.88 15.67
CA LYS A 599 23.22 1.26 15.17
C LYS A 599 24.25 1.41 16.30
N LYS A 600 24.27 0.53 17.25
CA LYS A 600 25.38 0.45 18.21
C LYS A 600 26.33 -0.64 17.79
#